data_58df45a4e97fad8ba6aeeb3267561d2d
#
_entry.id   58df45a4e97fad8ba6aeeb3267561d2d
#
_cell.length_a   1.000
_cell.length_b   1.000
_cell.length_c   1.000
_cell.angle_alpha   90.00
_cell.angle_beta   90.00
_cell.angle_gamma   90.00
#
_symmetry.space_group_name_H-M   'P 1'
#
loop_
_entity.id
_entity.type
_entity.pdbx_description
1 polymer ?
#
loop_
_entity_poly.entity_id
_entity_poly.type
_entity_poly.pdbx_seq_one_letter_code
_entity_poly.pdbx_strand_id
1 'polypeptide(L)'
;HDVRAHLHGGVPVVEIDALSHFLKNYAGLRERVFVPRAKDNIYSDFASGVVDRRALAELVKSDPGVAKAHARFLETLELWWKEHLPLIEALAPKNGKRGNVYELRRQLLVSIAATFAKQHLLTEHQIRGALASYFDLFKPEFKSIAFSGWGPELIPDGDILQSQFPDILADMEQKRLRLAELSALFATADEEDYEDSDDIGVLPDSEVKALKAELKEAKAQGKLAKKEKRDQSGFLVRIEAAEKRLARHKGLEDEERQLKADLRATEKKKEELVTAAREKIDRDEARRVILDRLHRLLLQTYEGYLRADQRSCTAALENLHAKYAVTAKVIEAKRDSEAVKLKTFLVELGYE
;
A
#
# COMPACT_ATOMS: atom_id res chain seq x y z
N HIS A 1 -30.75 22.75 4.51
CA HIS A 1 -30.72 21.62 5.46
C HIS A 1 -32.12 21.03 5.55
N ASP A 2 -32.26 19.77 5.20
CA ASP A 2 -33.53 19.05 5.28
C ASP A 2 -33.76 18.56 6.71
N VAL A 3 -34.63 19.27 7.43
CA VAL A 3 -34.96 18.99 8.85
C VAL A 3 -35.55 17.57 9.00
N ARG A 4 -36.34 17.10 8.02
CA ARG A 4 -36.91 15.73 8.06
C ARG A 4 -35.85 14.65 8.01
N ALA A 5 -34.80 14.82 7.20
CA ALA A 5 -33.68 13.86 7.12
C ALA A 5 -32.98 13.73 8.48
N HIS A 6 -32.77 14.82 9.18
CA HIS A 6 -32.16 14.81 10.52
C HIS A 6 -33.07 14.25 11.61
N LEU A 7 -34.41 14.47 11.51
CA LEU A 7 -35.34 13.93 12.49
C LEU A 7 -35.61 12.44 12.30
N HIS A 8 -35.84 12.00 11.07
CA HIS A 8 -36.33 10.64 10.76
C HIS A 8 -35.32 9.74 10.05
N GLY A 9 -34.14 10.26 9.75
CA GLY A 9 -33.12 9.60 8.99
C GLY A 9 -33.39 9.58 7.49
N GLY A 10 -32.41 9.07 6.74
CA GLY A 10 -32.40 9.01 5.29
C GLY A 10 -31.64 10.15 4.65
N VAL A 11 -30.92 9.82 3.58
CA VAL A 11 -30.17 10.76 2.76
C VAL A 11 -31.08 11.30 1.67
N PRO A 12 -31.25 12.63 1.50
CA PRO A 12 -32.01 13.19 0.40
C PRO A 12 -31.44 12.74 -0.95
N VAL A 13 -32.28 12.26 -1.84
CA VAL A 13 -31.87 11.81 -3.18
C VAL A 13 -31.15 12.92 -3.95
N VAL A 14 -31.58 14.17 -3.78
CA VAL A 14 -30.92 15.34 -4.38
C VAL A 14 -29.44 15.45 -3.98
N GLU A 15 -29.07 15.14 -2.72
CA GLU A 15 -27.69 15.16 -2.28
C GLU A 15 -26.89 13.95 -2.81
N ILE A 16 -27.55 12.79 -2.95
CA ILE A 16 -26.94 11.63 -3.64
C ILE A 16 -26.70 11.97 -5.12
N ASP A 17 -27.66 12.61 -5.76
CA ASP A 17 -27.56 13.01 -7.17
C ASP A 17 -26.48 14.09 -7.39
N ALA A 18 -26.17 14.91 -6.38
CA ALA A 18 -25.03 15.82 -6.42
C ALA A 18 -23.68 15.07 -6.56
N LEU A 19 -23.60 13.81 -6.14
CA LEU A 19 -22.45 12.94 -6.33
C LEU A 19 -22.47 12.19 -7.68
N SER A 20 -23.32 12.62 -8.63
CA SER A 20 -23.53 11.94 -9.91
C SER A 20 -22.24 11.75 -10.72
N HIS A 21 -21.24 12.61 -10.56
CA HIS A 21 -19.93 12.45 -11.18
C HIS A 21 -19.30 11.08 -10.81
N PHE A 22 -19.22 10.77 -9.53
CA PHE A 22 -18.66 9.50 -9.07
C PHE A 22 -19.60 8.31 -9.33
N LEU A 23 -20.89 8.46 -8.94
CA LEU A 23 -21.85 7.37 -8.95
C LEU A 23 -22.23 6.90 -10.38
N LYS A 24 -22.06 7.73 -11.41
CA LYS A 24 -22.22 7.32 -12.80
C LYS A 24 -20.98 6.62 -13.36
N ASN A 25 -19.81 7.03 -12.91
CA ASN A 25 -18.55 6.48 -13.38
C ASN A 25 -18.25 5.11 -12.73
N TYR A 26 -18.70 4.91 -11.48
CA TYR A 26 -18.51 3.67 -10.72
C TYR A 26 -19.79 2.84 -10.74
N ALA A 27 -19.91 1.97 -11.74
CA ALA A 27 -21.12 1.20 -11.98
C ALA A 27 -21.54 0.33 -10.78
N GLY A 28 -22.79 0.51 -10.32
CA GLY A 28 -23.36 -0.23 -9.19
C GLY A 28 -22.91 0.24 -7.82
N LEU A 29 -22.06 1.26 -7.71
CA LEU A 29 -21.65 1.82 -6.41
C LEU A 29 -22.85 2.45 -5.68
N ARG A 30 -23.72 3.16 -6.39
CA ARG A 30 -24.93 3.77 -5.83
C ARG A 30 -25.79 2.74 -5.10
N GLU A 31 -26.07 1.62 -5.74
CA GLU A 31 -26.96 0.55 -5.24
C GLU A 31 -26.33 -0.21 -4.08
N ARG A 32 -24.99 -0.23 -3.99
CA ARG A 32 -24.28 -0.85 -2.87
C ARG A 32 -24.20 0.06 -1.65
N VAL A 33 -24.18 1.37 -1.85
CA VAL A 33 -24.11 2.35 -0.75
C VAL A 33 -25.49 2.75 -0.26
N PHE A 34 -26.47 2.88 -1.17
CA PHE A 34 -27.79 3.43 -0.86
C PHE A 34 -28.92 2.46 -1.22
N VAL A 35 -29.91 2.37 -0.33
CA VAL A 35 -31.14 1.60 -0.52
C VAL A 35 -32.31 2.56 -0.58
N PRO A 36 -33.07 2.60 -1.69
CA PRO A 36 -34.26 3.46 -1.80
C PRO A 36 -35.32 3.11 -0.75
N ARG A 37 -35.96 4.08 -0.16
CA ARG A 37 -37.11 3.86 0.73
C ARG A 37 -38.36 3.52 -0.07
N ALA A 38 -39.00 2.39 0.26
CA ALA A 38 -40.15 1.85 -0.49
C ALA A 38 -41.38 2.78 -0.60
N LYS A 39 -41.50 3.78 0.28
CA LYS A 39 -42.65 4.69 0.36
C LYS A 39 -42.37 6.14 -0.07
N ASP A 40 -41.11 6.46 -0.35
CA ASP A 40 -40.67 7.83 -0.54
C ASP A 40 -39.43 7.87 -1.47
N ASN A 41 -39.66 8.32 -2.70
CA ASN A 41 -38.58 8.49 -3.67
C ASN A 41 -37.66 9.70 -3.37
N ILE A 42 -37.90 10.40 -2.26
CA ILE A 42 -37.16 11.61 -1.88
C ILE A 42 -35.96 11.27 -1.04
N TYR A 43 -36.00 10.15 -0.30
CA TYR A 43 -34.94 9.71 0.60
C TYR A 43 -34.48 8.29 0.30
N SER A 44 -33.19 8.03 0.56
CA SER A 44 -32.58 6.70 0.57
C SER A 44 -31.89 6.45 1.91
N ASP A 45 -31.81 5.21 2.33
CA ASP A 45 -31.05 4.82 3.51
C ASP A 45 -29.68 4.32 3.08
N PHE A 46 -28.71 4.36 4.00
CA PHE A 46 -27.45 3.63 3.78
C PHE A 46 -27.71 2.13 3.81
N ALA A 47 -27.02 1.39 2.97
CA ALA A 47 -27.07 -0.09 2.98
C ALA A 47 -26.62 -0.63 4.35
N SER A 48 -27.15 -1.78 4.75
CA SER A 48 -26.89 -2.40 6.07
C SER A 48 -25.40 -2.67 6.34
N GLY A 49 -24.58 -2.83 5.29
CA GLY A 49 -23.13 -2.98 5.41
C GLY A 49 -22.37 -1.67 5.69
N VAL A 50 -23.00 -0.51 5.55
CA VAL A 50 -22.41 0.82 5.81
C VAL A 50 -22.70 1.21 7.25
N VAL A 51 -22.01 0.60 8.19
CA VAL A 51 -22.21 0.86 9.63
C VAL A 51 -21.42 2.07 10.13
N ASP A 52 -20.27 2.35 9.53
CA ASP A 52 -19.40 3.47 9.89
C ASP A 52 -18.58 3.96 8.68
N ARG A 53 -17.77 4.99 8.92
CA ARG A 53 -16.88 5.55 7.88
C ARG A 53 -15.85 4.56 7.38
N ARG A 54 -15.34 3.66 8.23
CA ARG A 54 -14.35 2.65 7.83
C ARG A 54 -14.96 1.62 6.90
N ALA A 55 -16.15 1.11 7.25
CA ALA A 55 -16.91 0.19 6.41
C ALA A 55 -17.18 0.81 5.03
N LEU A 56 -17.53 2.10 4.97
CA LEU A 56 -17.75 2.83 3.73
C LEU A 56 -16.45 2.94 2.90
N ALA A 57 -15.34 3.30 3.52
CA ALA A 57 -14.06 3.42 2.84
C ALA A 57 -13.59 2.07 2.27
N GLU A 58 -13.72 0.98 3.03
CA GLU A 58 -13.40 -0.37 2.56
C GLU A 58 -14.37 -0.84 1.46
N LEU A 59 -15.65 -0.47 1.54
CA LEU A 59 -16.62 -0.75 0.48
C LEU A 59 -16.20 -0.10 -0.84
N VAL A 60 -15.86 1.21 -0.83
CA VAL A 60 -15.41 1.92 -2.06
C VAL A 60 -14.08 1.37 -2.55
N LYS A 61 -13.16 1.01 -1.65
CA LYS A 61 -11.85 0.48 -2.00
C LYS A 61 -11.93 -0.89 -2.68
N SER A 62 -12.83 -1.76 -2.21
CA SER A 62 -13.03 -3.11 -2.75
C SER A 62 -14.13 -3.19 -3.82
N ASP A 63 -14.70 -2.06 -4.22
CA ASP A 63 -15.82 -2.01 -5.13
C ASP A 63 -15.45 -2.48 -6.55
N PRO A 64 -16.12 -3.50 -7.10
CA PRO A 64 -15.82 -4.01 -8.42
C PRO A 64 -16.13 -3.01 -9.57
N GLY A 65 -17.05 -2.07 -9.35
CA GLY A 65 -17.35 -1.00 -10.32
C GLY A 65 -16.21 0.01 -10.40
N VAL A 66 -15.61 0.37 -9.26
CA VAL A 66 -14.41 1.21 -9.17
C VAL A 66 -13.23 0.51 -9.87
N ALA A 67 -12.95 -0.74 -9.51
CA ALA A 67 -11.87 -1.53 -10.10
C ALA A 67 -12.03 -1.64 -11.63
N LYS A 68 -13.24 -1.93 -12.11
CA LYS A 68 -13.54 -2.03 -13.54
C LYS A 68 -13.38 -0.69 -14.28
N ALA A 69 -13.79 0.42 -13.66
CA ALA A 69 -13.63 1.74 -14.25
C ALA A 69 -12.15 2.12 -14.39
N HIS A 70 -11.33 1.85 -13.36
CA HIS A 70 -9.88 2.07 -13.38
C HIS A 70 -9.20 1.19 -14.44
N ALA A 71 -9.50 -0.12 -14.46
CA ALA A 71 -8.95 -1.04 -15.45
C ALA A 71 -9.24 -0.57 -16.89
N ARG A 72 -10.49 -0.21 -17.19
CA ARG A 72 -10.88 0.30 -18.51
C ARG A 72 -10.16 1.60 -18.89
N PHE A 73 -9.93 2.48 -17.93
CA PHE A 73 -9.16 3.70 -18.16
C PHE A 73 -7.71 3.37 -18.52
N LEU A 74 -7.07 2.48 -17.75
CA LEU A 74 -5.69 2.07 -17.99
C LEU A 74 -5.53 1.30 -19.30
N GLU A 75 -6.47 0.42 -19.67
CA GLU A 75 -6.49 -0.25 -20.97
C GLU A 75 -6.54 0.77 -22.14
N THR A 76 -7.36 1.81 -22.00
CA THR A 76 -7.41 2.89 -23.01
C THR A 76 -6.09 3.65 -23.10
N LEU A 77 -5.44 3.90 -21.95
CA LEU A 77 -4.14 4.56 -21.90
C LEU A 77 -3.04 3.70 -22.52
N GLU A 78 -3.08 2.39 -22.28
CA GLU A 78 -2.20 1.40 -22.92
C GLU A 78 -2.30 1.42 -24.45
N LEU A 79 -3.53 1.41 -24.96
CA LEU A 79 -3.78 1.48 -26.39
C LEU A 79 -3.29 2.80 -26.99
N TRP A 80 -3.57 3.91 -26.29
CA TRP A 80 -3.09 5.22 -26.68
C TRP A 80 -1.56 5.30 -26.71
N TRP A 81 -0.86 4.73 -25.70
CA TRP A 81 0.59 4.67 -25.69
C TRP A 81 1.14 3.91 -26.89
N LYS A 82 0.61 2.71 -27.16
CA LYS A 82 1.03 1.89 -28.31
C LYS A 82 0.86 2.61 -29.65
N GLU A 83 -0.24 3.33 -29.82
CA GLU A 83 -0.53 4.10 -31.03
C GLU A 83 0.49 5.25 -31.22
N HIS A 84 0.91 5.88 -30.10
CA HIS A 84 1.80 7.04 -30.16
C HIS A 84 3.28 6.71 -29.97
N LEU A 85 3.60 5.44 -29.73
CA LEU A 85 4.98 4.97 -29.57
C LEU A 85 5.90 5.39 -30.74
N PRO A 86 5.48 5.30 -32.03
CA PRO A 86 6.32 5.72 -33.14
C PRO A 86 6.67 7.23 -33.12
N LEU A 87 5.79 8.08 -32.60
CA LEU A 87 6.06 9.51 -32.42
C LEU A 87 7.14 9.77 -31.36
N ILE A 88 7.10 9.01 -30.26
CA ILE A 88 8.06 9.08 -29.18
C ILE A 88 9.42 8.57 -29.65
N GLU A 89 9.43 7.46 -30.39
CA GLU A 89 10.65 6.88 -30.98
C GLU A 89 11.31 7.83 -31.99
N ALA A 90 10.49 8.54 -32.77
CA ALA A 90 10.96 9.53 -33.74
C ALA A 90 11.61 10.76 -33.12
N LEU A 91 11.60 10.90 -31.78
CA LEU A 91 12.28 11.99 -31.07
C LEU A 91 13.82 11.88 -31.21
N ALA A 92 14.36 10.67 -31.32
CA ALA A 92 15.79 10.47 -31.53
C ALA A 92 16.29 11.09 -32.84
N PRO A 93 17.53 11.59 -32.90
CA PRO A 93 18.07 12.24 -34.09
C PRO A 93 18.07 11.28 -35.29
N LYS A 94 17.54 11.74 -36.41
CA LYS A 94 17.55 11.02 -37.67
C LYS A 94 18.18 11.91 -38.77
N ASN A 95 19.15 11.41 -39.51
CA ASN A 95 19.78 12.12 -40.62
C ASN A 95 20.28 13.54 -40.25
N GLY A 96 20.87 13.70 -39.04
CA GLY A 96 21.37 15.00 -38.57
C GLY A 96 20.29 15.98 -38.06
N LYS A 97 19.01 15.62 -38.14
CA LYS A 97 17.92 16.45 -37.61
C LYS A 97 17.52 15.94 -36.22
N ARG A 98 17.46 16.85 -35.25
CA ARG A 98 17.01 16.57 -33.87
C ARG A 98 15.50 16.58 -33.77
N GLY A 99 14.95 15.76 -32.92
CA GLY A 99 13.53 15.79 -32.61
C GLY A 99 13.13 17.05 -31.82
N ASN A 100 11.86 17.44 -31.93
CA ASN A 100 11.32 18.57 -31.19
C ASN A 100 10.44 18.15 -30.04
N VAL A 101 10.96 18.20 -28.82
CA VAL A 101 10.27 17.81 -27.58
C VAL A 101 8.98 18.61 -27.36
N TYR A 102 8.97 19.91 -27.72
CA TYR A 102 7.79 20.76 -27.54
C TYR A 102 6.67 20.41 -28.51
N GLU A 103 7.04 20.06 -29.73
CA GLU A 103 6.08 19.62 -30.75
C GLU A 103 5.49 18.23 -30.37
N LEU A 104 6.32 17.30 -29.93
CA LEU A 104 5.88 16.02 -29.40
C LEU A 104 4.88 16.21 -28.26
N ARG A 105 5.23 17.05 -27.27
CA ARG A 105 4.35 17.38 -26.13
C ARG A 105 3.01 17.93 -26.62
N ARG A 106 3.01 18.85 -27.57
CA ARG A 106 1.79 19.46 -28.11
C ARG A 106 0.89 18.39 -28.77
N GLN A 107 1.46 17.55 -29.62
CA GLN A 107 0.73 16.50 -30.33
C GLN A 107 0.12 15.49 -29.33
N LEU A 108 0.88 15.03 -28.37
CA LEU A 108 0.42 14.08 -27.36
C LEU A 108 -0.66 14.66 -26.44
N LEU A 109 -0.56 15.97 -26.07
CA LEU A 109 -1.61 16.64 -25.29
C LEU A 109 -2.93 16.78 -26.05
N VAL A 110 -2.89 17.03 -27.35
CA VAL A 110 -4.09 17.10 -28.19
C VAL A 110 -4.70 15.69 -28.35
N SER A 111 -3.86 14.72 -28.66
CA SER A 111 -4.30 13.34 -28.88
C SER A 111 -4.93 12.71 -27.62
N ILE A 112 -4.30 12.83 -26.46
CA ILE A 112 -4.84 12.22 -25.25
C ILE A 112 -6.18 12.84 -24.85
N ALA A 113 -6.32 14.14 -24.98
CA ALA A 113 -7.59 14.82 -24.74
C ALA A 113 -8.71 14.29 -25.67
N ALA A 114 -8.40 14.07 -26.95
CA ALA A 114 -9.34 13.51 -27.91
C ALA A 114 -9.71 12.04 -27.57
N THR A 115 -8.74 11.22 -27.19
CA THR A 115 -8.95 9.81 -26.83
C THR A 115 -9.88 9.68 -25.63
N PHE A 116 -9.73 10.51 -24.65
CA PHE A 116 -10.52 10.47 -23.40
C PHE A 116 -11.76 11.38 -23.40
N ALA A 117 -12.06 12.08 -24.49
CA ALA A 117 -13.19 13.02 -24.58
C ALA A 117 -14.55 12.39 -24.26
N LYS A 118 -14.71 11.07 -24.50
CA LYS A 118 -15.95 10.32 -24.21
C LYS A 118 -15.91 9.58 -22.88
N GLN A 119 -14.80 9.61 -22.17
CA GLN A 119 -14.66 9.02 -20.85
C GLN A 119 -14.74 10.13 -19.79
N HIS A 120 -15.56 9.93 -18.77
CA HIS A 120 -15.86 10.99 -17.79
C HIS A 120 -15.27 10.67 -16.40
N LEU A 121 -14.43 9.63 -16.29
CA LEU A 121 -13.82 9.24 -15.01
C LEU A 121 -12.91 10.35 -14.46
N LEU A 122 -12.04 10.86 -15.32
CA LEU A 122 -11.26 12.06 -15.05
C LEU A 122 -11.75 13.21 -15.94
N THR A 123 -11.68 14.44 -15.42
CA THR A 123 -11.97 15.63 -16.21
C THR A 123 -10.91 15.87 -17.28
N GLU A 124 -11.24 16.59 -18.36
CA GLU A 124 -10.27 16.96 -19.40
C GLU A 124 -9.04 17.69 -18.81
N HIS A 125 -9.26 18.56 -17.84
CA HIS A 125 -8.17 19.25 -17.16
C HIS A 125 -7.25 18.32 -16.39
N GLN A 126 -7.79 17.30 -15.72
CA GLN A 126 -6.99 16.28 -15.02
C GLN A 126 -6.19 15.42 -16.02
N ILE A 127 -6.82 15.00 -17.12
CA ILE A 127 -6.16 14.21 -18.16
C ILE A 127 -5.00 14.97 -18.78
N ARG A 128 -5.23 16.22 -19.19
CA ARG A 128 -4.18 17.08 -19.77
C ARG A 128 -3.13 17.48 -18.74
N GLY A 129 -3.55 17.78 -17.52
CA GLY A 129 -2.66 18.12 -16.41
C GLY A 129 -1.73 16.97 -16.04
N ALA A 130 -2.23 15.73 -15.98
CA ALA A 130 -1.41 14.56 -15.70
C ALA A 130 -0.32 14.36 -16.76
N LEU A 131 -0.65 14.45 -18.06
CA LEU A 131 0.33 14.33 -19.12
C LEU A 131 1.30 15.51 -19.14
N ALA A 132 0.83 16.73 -18.85
CA ALA A 132 1.70 17.92 -18.77
C ALA A 132 2.72 17.77 -17.64
N SER A 133 2.27 17.35 -16.45
CA SER A 133 3.15 17.11 -15.28
C SER A 133 4.17 16.01 -15.56
N TYR A 134 3.74 14.91 -16.21
CA TYR A 134 4.63 13.86 -16.67
C TYR A 134 5.72 14.39 -17.61
N PHE A 135 5.34 15.18 -18.63
CA PHE A 135 6.32 15.78 -19.54
C PHE A 135 7.26 16.77 -18.86
N ASP A 136 6.77 17.55 -17.91
CA ASP A 136 7.60 18.52 -17.20
C ASP A 136 8.61 17.81 -16.28
N LEU A 137 8.23 16.69 -15.67
CA LEU A 137 9.11 15.85 -14.86
C LEU A 137 10.24 15.21 -15.70
N PHE A 138 9.89 14.63 -16.86
CA PHE A 138 10.83 13.91 -17.73
C PHE A 138 11.39 14.76 -18.88
N LYS A 139 11.16 16.06 -18.87
CA LYS A 139 11.66 17.01 -19.88
C LYS A 139 13.18 16.94 -20.13
N PRO A 140 14.03 16.82 -19.09
CA PRO A 140 15.48 16.64 -19.29
C PRO A 140 15.79 15.37 -20.08
N GLU A 141 15.12 14.25 -19.78
CA GLU A 141 15.34 12.97 -20.46
C GLU A 141 14.90 13.03 -21.92
N PHE A 142 13.69 13.57 -22.20
CA PHE A 142 13.23 13.79 -23.58
C PHE A 142 14.19 14.67 -24.39
N LYS A 143 14.77 15.71 -23.76
CA LYS A 143 15.77 16.56 -24.40
C LYS A 143 17.07 15.79 -24.68
N SER A 144 17.53 14.96 -23.76
CA SER A 144 18.71 14.11 -23.95
C SER A 144 18.48 13.11 -25.09
N ILE A 145 17.32 12.46 -25.14
CA ILE A 145 16.93 11.58 -26.24
C ILE A 145 16.92 12.33 -27.59
N ALA A 146 16.34 13.53 -27.62
CA ALA A 146 16.30 14.35 -28.82
C ALA A 146 17.68 14.82 -29.29
N PHE A 147 18.66 14.90 -28.39
CA PHE A 147 20.02 15.33 -28.67
C PHE A 147 20.96 14.20 -29.06
N SER A 148 21.05 13.14 -28.22
CA SER A 148 22.02 12.04 -28.35
C SER A 148 21.40 10.71 -28.83
N GLY A 149 20.07 10.59 -28.84
CA GLY A 149 19.36 9.36 -29.14
C GLY A 149 19.21 8.45 -27.92
N TRP A 150 18.98 7.18 -28.19
CA TRP A 150 18.73 6.14 -27.18
C TRP A 150 20.08 5.56 -26.71
N GLY A 151 20.69 6.14 -25.69
CA GLY A 151 21.95 5.68 -25.15
C GLY A 151 21.79 5.01 -23.78
N PRO A 152 22.63 4.00 -23.45
CA PRO A 152 22.57 3.32 -22.15
C PRO A 152 22.89 4.26 -20.98
N GLU A 153 23.56 5.39 -21.23
CA GLU A 153 23.81 6.44 -20.24
C GLU A 153 22.55 7.13 -19.71
N LEU A 154 21.42 7.03 -20.46
CA LEU A 154 20.14 7.61 -20.08
C LEU A 154 19.31 6.65 -19.19
N ILE A 155 19.76 5.41 -19.02
CA ILE A 155 19.04 4.43 -18.19
C ILE A 155 19.49 4.61 -16.74
N PRO A 156 18.57 4.91 -15.79
CA PRO A 156 18.89 4.90 -14.37
C PRO A 156 19.35 3.51 -13.90
N ASP A 157 20.23 3.48 -12.90
CA ASP A 157 20.81 2.25 -12.35
C ASP A 157 19.74 1.25 -11.88
N GLY A 158 18.66 1.76 -11.28
CA GLY A 158 17.52 0.93 -10.85
C GLY A 158 16.83 0.20 -12.00
N ASP A 159 16.69 0.85 -13.15
CA ASP A 159 16.06 0.25 -14.33
C ASP A 159 16.99 -0.75 -15.02
N ILE A 160 18.30 -0.53 -14.99
CA ILE A 160 19.29 -1.54 -15.43
C ILE A 160 19.18 -2.78 -14.53
N LEU A 161 19.15 -2.61 -13.21
CA LEU A 161 18.98 -3.71 -12.27
C LEU A 161 17.68 -4.46 -12.51
N GLN A 162 16.59 -3.76 -12.70
CA GLN A 162 15.28 -4.37 -12.94
C GLN A 162 15.22 -5.15 -14.25
N SER A 163 15.87 -4.67 -15.31
CA SER A 163 15.87 -5.31 -16.63
C SER A 163 16.86 -6.47 -16.74
N GLN A 164 18.05 -6.33 -16.14
CA GLN A 164 19.15 -7.26 -16.30
C GLN A 164 19.30 -8.25 -15.13
N PHE A 165 18.87 -7.87 -13.94
CA PHE A 165 19.09 -8.65 -12.71
C PHE A 165 17.81 -8.72 -11.82
N PRO A 166 16.65 -9.11 -12.39
CA PRO A 166 15.40 -9.16 -11.63
C PRO A 166 15.48 -10.13 -10.45
N ASP A 167 16.20 -11.25 -10.61
CA ASP A 167 16.36 -12.26 -9.56
C ASP A 167 17.14 -11.72 -8.35
N ILE A 168 18.15 -10.88 -8.58
CA ILE A 168 18.90 -10.24 -7.50
C ILE A 168 18.02 -9.29 -6.72
N LEU A 169 17.16 -8.53 -7.40
CA LEU A 169 16.21 -7.62 -6.74
C LEU A 169 15.16 -8.40 -5.94
N ALA A 170 14.65 -9.49 -6.49
CA ALA A 170 13.69 -10.36 -5.80
C ALA A 170 14.30 -11.00 -4.55
N ASP A 171 15.52 -11.53 -4.63
CA ASP A 171 16.26 -12.09 -3.48
C ASP A 171 16.48 -11.03 -2.39
N MET A 172 16.91 -9.82 -2.79
CA MET A 172 17.09 -8.72 -1.85
C MET A 172 15.78 -8.32 -1.16
N GLU A 173 14.66 -8.28 -1.88
CA GLU A 173 13.38 -7.95 -1.31
C GLU A 173 12.90 -9.02 -0.32
N GLN A 174 13.05 -10.29 -0.65
CA GLN A 174 12.76 -11.40 0.28
C GLN A 174 13.60 -11.32 1.55
N LYS A 175 14.91 -11.04 1.42
CA LYS A 175 15.80 -10.85 2.57
C LYS A 175 15.41 -9.64 3.42
N ARG A 176 14.97 -8.53 2.80
CA ARG A 176 14.47 -7.35 3.51
C ARG A 176 13.19 -7.63 4.28
N LEU A 177 12.24 -8.33 3.65
CA LEU A 177 10.99 -8.73 4.31
C LEU A 177 11.29 -9.62 5.51
N ARG A 178 12.15 -10.64 5.32
CA ARG A 178 12.54 -11.55 6.42
C ARG A 178 13.27 -10.81 7.55
N LEU A 179 14.14 -9.88 7.22
CA LEU A 179 14.82 -9.02 8.20
C LEU A 179 13.83 -8.14 8.97
N ALA A 180 12.82 -7.59 8.29
CA ALA A 180 11.77 -6.79 8.94
C ALA A 180 10.92 -7.64 9.90
N GLU A 181 10.57 -8.88 9.52
CA GLU A 181 9.88 -9.84 10.40
C GLU A 181 10.70 -10.13 11.66
N LEU A 182 11.98 -10.49 11.49
CA LEU A 182 12.87 -10.75 12.62
C LEU A 182 13.01 -9.53 13.53
N SER A 183 13.22 -8.35 12.95
CA SER A 183 13.34 -7.11 13.72
C SER A 183 12.05 -6.78 14.50
N ALA A 184 10.88 -7.05 13.92
CA ALA A 184 9.59 -6.90 14.62
C ALA A 184 9.46 -7.90 15.78
N LEU A 185 9.86 -9.17 15.57
CA LEU A 185 9.86 -10.20 16.63
C LEU A 185 10.78 -9.84 17.78
N PHE A 186 11.98 -9.32 17.51
CA PHE A 186 12.90 -8.86 18.56
C PHE A 186 12.35 -7.64 19.30
N ALA A 187 11.70 -6.69 18.59
CA ALA A 187 11.13 -5.51 19.23
C ALA A 187 9.95 -5.87 20.14
N THR A 188 9.06 -6.76 19.71
CA THR A 188 7.92 -7.20 20.55
C THR A 188 8.36 -8.05 21.75
N ALA A 189 9.47 -8.78 21.65
CA ALA A 189 9.99 -9.57 22.75
C ALA A 189 10.48 -8.70 23.94
N ASP A 190 10.88 -7.46 23.68
CA ASP A 190 11.35 -6.52 24.71
C ASP A 190 10.22 -5.66 25.30
N GLU A 191 8.96 -5.80 24.88
CA GLU A 191 7.80 -5.09 25.46
C GLU A 191 7.40 -5.71 26.82
N GLU A 192 6.92 -4.86 27.76
CA GLU A 192 6.59 -5.27 29.14
C GLU A 192 5.44 -6.30 29.22
N ASP A 193 4.56 -6.34 28.23
CA ASP A 193 3.39 -7.27 28.13
C ASP A 193 3.68 -8.54 27.30
N TYR A 194 4.96 -8.88 27.09
CA TYR A 194 5.31 -10.07 26.33
C TYR A 194 4.80 -11.35 27.02
N GLU A 195 3.76 -11.96 26.45
CA GLU A 195 3.33 -13.30 26.83
C GLU A 195 4.29 -14.33 26.20
N ASP A 196 4.98 -15.09 27.05
CA ASP A 196 5.90 -16.16 26.63
C ASP A 196 5.15 -17.21 25.81
N SER A 197 5.11 -17.02 24.49
CA SER A 197 4.68 -18.06 23.58
C SER A 197 5.91 -18.86 23.15
N ASP A 198 6.03 -20.09 23.65
CA ASP A 198 7.09 -21.05 23.29
C ASP A 198 7.29 -21.23 21.77
N ASP A 199 6.30 -20.78 20.97
CA ASP A 199 6.29 -20.91 19.52
C ASP A 199 7.13 -19.83 18.78
N ILE A 200 7.33 -18.64 19.35
CA ILE A 200 8.01 -17.53 18.65
C ILE A 200 9.51 -17.71 18.59
N GLY A 201 10.11 -18.24 19.66
CA GLY A 201 11.54 -18.58 19.73
C GLY A 201 12.49 -17.41 19.95
N VAL A 202 12.00 -16.17 20.01
CA VAL A 202 12.74 -14.98 20.42
C VAL A 202 12.50 -14.77 21.93
N LEU A 203 13.56 -14.48 22.67
CA LEU A 203 13.52 -14.29 24.11
C LEU A 203 13.90 -12.83 24.46
N PRO A 204 13.26 -12.21 25.47
CA PRO A 204 13.70 -10.92 26.00
C PRO A 204 15.12 -10.99 26.54
N ASP A 205 15.85 -9.91 26.47
CA ASP A 205 17.24 -9.80 27.00
C ASP A 205 17.34 -10.21 28.49
N SER A 206 16.33 -9.91 29.28
CA SER A 206 16.22 -10.30 30.69
C SER A 206 16.14 -11.83 30.85
N GLU A 207 15.34 -12.49 30.02
CA GLU A 207 15.14 -13.92 30.04
C GLU A 207 16.37 -14.68 29.51
N VAL A 208 17.01 -14.18 28.45
CA VAL A 208 18.29 -14.71 27.97
C VAL A 208 19.35 -14.73 29.08
N LYS A 209 19.42 -13.66 29.88
CA LYS A 209 20.34 -13.58 31.03
C LYS A 209 19.95 -14.57 32.12
N ALA A 210 18.67 -14.68 32.44
CA ALA A 210 18.14 -15.62 33.42
C ALA A 210 18.41 -17.09 33.03
N LEU A 211 18.09 -17.46 31.77
CA LEU A 211 18.35 -18.82 31.25
C LEU A 211 19.85 -19.16 31.22
N LYS A 212 20.72 -18.21 30.88
CA LYS A 212 22.18 -18.41 30.96
C LYS A 212 22.64 -18.66 32.38
N ALA A 213 22.09 -17.94 33.39
CA ALA A 213 22.39 -18.15 34.79
C ALA A 213 21.86 -19.51 35.27
N GLU A 214 20.61 -19.84 34.97
CA GLU A 214 19.99 -21.15 35.28
C GLU A 214 20.78 -22.33 34.70
N LEU A 215 21.21 -22.20 33.44
CA LEU A 215 22.02 -23.22 32.77
C LEU A 215 23.36 -23.44 33.47
N LYS A 216 24.00 -22.35 33.92
CA LYS A 216 25.26 -22.42 34.65
C LYS A 216 25.07 -23.10 36.01
N GLU A 217 23.99 -22.77 36.71
CA GLU A 217 23.63 -23.36 37.99
C GLU A 217 23.28 -24.83 37.87
N ALA A 218 22.37 -25.19 36.92
CA ALA A 218 21.99 -26.56 36.67
C ALA A 218 23.17 -27.47 36.31
N LYS A 219 24.11 -26.95 35.48
CA LYS A 219 25.37 -27.63 35.16
C LYS A 219 26.26 -27.84 36.38
N ALA A 220 26.32 -26.87 37.30
CA ALA A 220 27.12 -26.97 38.55
C ALA A 220 26.49 -28.01 39.50
N GLN A 221 25.15 -27.92 39.69
CA GLN A 221 24.40 -28.86 40.54
C GLN A 221 24.44 -30.28 39.98
N GLY A 222 24.30 -30.46 38.69
CA GLY A 222 24.41 -31.76 37.99
C GLY A 222 25.81 -32.40 38.20
N LYS A 223 26.88 -31.60 38.15
CA LYS A 223 28.26 -32.06 38.47
C LYS A 223 28.42 -32.47 39.92
N LEU A 224 27.81 -31.76 40.89
CA LEU A 224 27.82 -32.12 42.33
C LEU A 224 27.02 -33.40 42.54
N ALA A 225 25.79 -33.50 42.00
CA ALA A 225 24.98 -34.72 42.11
C ALA A 225 25.70 -35.94 41.54
N LYS A 226 26.45 -35.80 40.45
CA LYS A 226 27.31 -36.86 39.89
C LYS A 226 28.42 -37.29 40.86
N LYS A 227 29.05 -36.35 41.56
CA LYS A 227 30.08 -36.67 42.55
C LYS A 227 29.49 -37.40 43.76
N GLU A 228 28.29 -37.02 44.16
CA GLU A 228 27.57 -37.59 45.30
C GLU A 228 26.74 -38.85 45.00
N LYS A 229 26.81 -39.35 43.73
CA LYS A 229 26.05 -40.49 43.22
C LYS A 229 24.53 -40.35 43.39
N ARG A 230 24.01 -39.10 43.34
CA ARG A 230 22.57 -38.81 43.37
C ARG A 230 21.98 -38.81 41.95
N ASP A 231 20.66 -38.90 41.85
CA ASP A 231 19.97 -38.78 40.58
C ASP A 231 20.20 -37.44 39.90
N GLN A 232 20.55 -37.46 38.60
CA GLN A 232 20.87 -36.28 37.78
C GLN A 232 19.76 -36.00 36.74
N SER A 233 18.75 -36.85 36.62
CA SER A 233 17.76 -36.79 35.54
C SER A 233 17.06 -35.42 35.48
N GLY A 234 16.66 -34.88 36.66
CA GLY A 234 16.02 -33.56 36.73
C GLY A 234 16.91 -32.39 36.27
N PHE A 235 18.22 -32.46 36.56
CA PHE A 235 19.14 -31.42 36.10
C PHE A 235 19.42 -31.52 34.60
N LEU A 236 19.49 -32.72 34.04
CA LEU A 236 19.71 -32.93 32.61
C LEU A 236 18.53 -32.41 31.78
N VAL A 237 17.29 -32.67 32.21
CA VAL A 237 16.07 -32.14 31.55
C VAL A 237 16.10 -30.61 31.55
N ARG A 238 16.43 -29.97 32.68
CA ARG A 238 16.50 -28.49 32.77
C ARG A 238 17.61 -27.92 31.89
N ILE A 239 18.77 -28.56 31.82
CA ILE A 239 19.88 -28.18 30.98
C ILE A 239 19.45 -28.26 29.50
N GLU A 240 18.84 -29.35 29.09
CA GLU A 240 18.39 -29.58 27.69
C GLU A 240 17.31 -28.53 27.29
N ALA A 241 16.35 -28.27 28.15
CA ALA A 241 15.31 -27.28 27.89
C ALA A 241 15.90 -25.87 27.74
N ALA A 242 16.77 -25.43 28.64
CA ALA A 242 17.42 -24.12 28.59
C ALA A 242 18.35 -23.99 27.36
N GLU A 243 19.12 -25.05 27.05
CA GLU A 243 19.97 -25.06 25.86
C GLU A 243 19.18 -25.00 24.58
N LYS A 244 18.03 -25.69 24.46
CA LYS A 244 17.15 -25.65 23.29
C LYS A 244 16.56 -24.25 23.07
N ARG A 245 16.06 -23.60 24.13
CA ARG A 245 15.52 -22.24 24.03
C ARG A 245 16.58 -21.21 23.63
N LEU A 246 17.75 -21.26 24.28
CA LEU A 246 18.89 -20.40 23.94
C LEU A 246 19.44 -20.65 22.54
N ALA A 247 19.50 -21.90 22.10
CA ALA A 247 19.95 -22.24 20.75
C ALA A 247 18.99 -21.72 19.67
N ARG A 248 17.67 -21.79 19.92
CA ARG A 248 16.64 -21.25 19.01
C ARG A 248 16.75 -19.73 18.90
N HIS A 249 16.82 -19.02 20.03
CA HIS A 249 17.01 -17.56 20.06
C HIS A 249 18.30 -17.16 19.33
N LYS A 250 19.41 -17.81 19.64
CA LYS A 250 20.68 -17.56 18.98
C LYS A 250 20.63 -17.84 17.46
N GLY A 251 19.91 -18.85 17.03
CA GLY A 251 19.69 -19.13 15.61
C GLY A 251 19.05 -17.96 14.87
N LEU A 252 18.04 -17.31 15.50
CA LEU A 252 17.37 -16.13 14.95
C LEU A 252 18.28 -14.88 14.95
N GLU A 253 19.10 -14.68 16.00
CA GLU A 253 20.12 -13.62 16.02
C GLU A 253 21.18 -13.81 14.91
N ASP A 254 21.64 -15.04 14.72
CA ASP A 254 22.62 -15.37 13.68
C ASP A 254 22.01 -15.22 12.28
N GLU A 255 20.72 -15.61 12.08
CA GLU A 255 19.96 -15.38 10.84
C GLU A 255 19.87 -13.88 10.53
N GLU A 256 19.47 -13.06 11.51
CA GLU A 256 19.39 -11.60 11.36
C GLU A 256 20.73 -10.99 10.94
N ARG A 257 21.80 -11.42 11.60
CA ARG A 257 23.17 -10.96 11.30
C ARG A 257 23.59 -11.36 9.89
N GLN A 258 23.30 -12.60 9.48
CA GLN A 258 23.63 -13.11 8.15
C GLN A 258 22.86 -12.35 7.06
N LEU A 259 21.55 -12.14 7.25
CA LEU A 259 20.74 -11.37 6.31
C LEU A 259 21.25 -9.93 6.15
N LYS A 260 21.64 -9.26 7.25
CA LYS A 260 22.25 -7.93 7.21
C LYS A 260 23.60 -7.93 6.45
N ALA A 261 24.41 -8.96 6.64
CA ALA A 261 25.69 -9.09 5.93
C ALA A 261 25.49 -9.35 4.43
N ASP A 262 24.57 -10.25 4.07
CA ASP A 262 24.25 -10.58 2.68
C ASP A 262 23.68 -9.39 1.93
N LEU A 263 22.75 -8.65 2.54
CA LEU A 263 22.19 -7.43 1.97
C LEU A 263 23.27 -6.37 1.69
N ARG A 264 24.18 -6.16 2.66
CA ARG A 264 25.32 -5.24 2.47
C ARG A 264 26.27 -5.69 1.36
N ALA A 265 26.55 -6.99 1.27
CA ALA A 265 27.41 -7.54 0.24
C ALA A 265 26.77 -7.39 -1.15
N THR A 266 25.48 -7.66 -1.27
CA THR A 266 24.74 -7.49 -2.53
C THR A 266 24.63 -6.02 -2.92
N GLU A 267 24.41 -5.11 -1.95
CA GLU A 267 24.37 -3.66 -2.21
C GLU A 267 25.69 -3.13 -2.80
N LYS A 268 26.83 -3.58 -2.29
CA LYS A 268 28.15 -3.23 -2.85
C LYS A 268 28.36 -3.75 -4.26
N LYS A 269 27.85 -4.96 -4.55
CA LYS A 269 27.97 -5.56 -5.89
C LYS A 269 27.09 -4.90 -6.93
N LYS A 270 26.02 -4.21 -6.52
CA LYS A 270 25.10 -3.54 -7.45
C LYS A 270 25.80 -2.57 -8.38
N GLU A 271 26.65 -1.69 -7.86
CA GLU A 271 27.37 -0.69 -8.66
C GLU A 271 28.25 -1.33 -9.73
N GLU A 272 28.96 -2.42 -9.37
CA GLU A 272 29.79 -3.18 -10.31
C GLU A 272 28.93 -3.84 -11.38
N LEU A 273 27.82 -4.47 -10.98
CA LEU A 273 26.88 -5.13 -11.90
C LEU A 273 26.25 -4.13 -12.87
N VAL A 274 25.82 -2.98 -12.38
CA VAL A 274 25.23 -1.91 -13.21
C VAL A 274 26.25 -1.39 -14.22
N THR A 275 27.48 -1.12 -13.79
CA THR A 275 28.53 -0.63 -14.68
C THR A 275 28.84 -1.65 -15.78
N ALA A 276 29.04 -2.90 -15.41
CA ALA A 276 29.32 -3.99 -16.37
C ALA A 276 28.14 -4.25 -17.32
N ALA A 277 26.89 -4.13 -16.84
CA ALA A 277 25.71 -4.28 -17.67
C ALA A 277 25.55 -3.11 -18.63
N ARG A 278 25.74 -1.87 -18.14
CA ARG A 278 25.66 -0.66 -18.98
C ARG A 278 26.59 -0.69 -20.18
N GLU A 279 27.80 -1.22 -20.01
CA GLU A 279 28.76 -1.39 -21.12
C GLU A 279 28.30 -2.40 -22.19
N LYS A 280 27.43 -3.33 -21.83
CA LYS A 280 26.93 -4.37 -22.72
C LYS A 280 25.62 -4.02 -23.41
N ILE A 281 24.85 -3.10 -22.85
CA ILE A 281 23.55 -2.67 -23.38
C ILE A 281 23.79 -1.91 -24.71
N ASP A 282 23.26 -2.44 -25.79
CA ASP A 282 23.26 -1.76 -27.08
C ASP A 282 22.15 -0.69 -27.17
N ARG A 283 22.14 0.06 -28.29
CA ARG A 283 21.17 1.16 -28.47
C ARG A 283 19.71 0.69 -28.61
N ASP A 284 19.50 -0.48 -29.17
CA ASP A 284 18.15 -1.02 -29.36
C ASP A 284 17.59 -1.55 -28.04
N GLU A 285 18.44 -2.16 -27.23
CA GLU A 285 18.10 -2.56 -25.88
C GLU A 285 17.87 -1.34 -24.98
N ALA A 286 18.75 -0.34 -25.04
CA ALA A 286 18.59 0.90 -24.31
C ALA A 286 17.26 1.59 -24.65
N ARG A 287 16.91 1.65 -25.95
CA ARG A 287 15.61 2.17 -26.40
C ARG A 287 14.45 1.44 -25.74
N ARG A 288 14.45 0.10 -25.72
CA ARG A 288 13.40 -0.69 -25.11
C ARG A 288 13.26 -0.38 -23.61
N VAL A 289 14.36 -0.44 -22.87
CA VAL A 289 14.36 -0.18 -21.42
C VAL A 289 13.87 1.23 -21.08
N ILE A 290 14.31 2.24 -21.84
CA ILE A 290 13.88 3.64 -21.64
C ILE A 290 12.40 3.80 -21.95
N LEU A 291 11.91 3.21 -23.04
CA LEU A 291 10.49 3.29 -23.42
C LEU A 291 9.59 2.57 -22.41
N ASP A 292 9.98 1.38 -21.95
CA ASP A 292 9.27 0.65 -20.92
C ASP A 292 9.21 1.43 -19.60
N ARG A 293 10.31 2.08 -19.24
CA ARG A 293 10.34 3.00 -18.08
C ARG A 293 9.41 4.19 -18.25
N LEU A 294 9.47 4.89 -19.38
CA LEU A 294 8.62 6.03 -19.66
C LEU A 294 7.14 5.63 -19.64
N HIS A 295 6.81 4.49 -20.21
CA HIS A 295 5.46 3.92 -20.19
C HIS A 295 4.98 3.63 -18.77
N ARG A 296 5.76 2.89 -17.97
CA ARG A 296 5.44 2.59 -16.58
C ARG A 296 5.21 3.86 -15.74
N LEU A 297 6.04 4.87 -15.91
CA LEU A 297 5.92 6.14 -15.20
C LEU A 297 4.69 6.95 -15.63
N LEU A 298 4.30 6.85 -16.90
CA LEU A 298 3.05 7.43 -17.40
C LEU A 298 1.84 6.75 -16.74
N LEU A 299 1.80 5.42 -16.70
CA LEU A 299 0.75 4.66 -16.02
C LEU A 299 0.67 5.04 -14.55
N GLN A 300 1.79 5.06 -13.83
CA GLN A 300 1.84 5.45 -12.42
C GLN A 300 1.32 6.88 -12.18
N THR A 301 1.61 7.80 -13.11
CA THR A 301 1.09 9.18 -13.03
C THR A 301 -0.44 9.17 -13.06
N TYR A 302 -1.05 8.49 -14.04
CA TYR A 302 -2.51 8.42 -14.15
C TYR A 302 -3.17 7.61 -13.04
N GLU A 303 -2.56 6.52 -12.59
CA GLU A 303 -3.02 5.80 -11.39
C GLU A 303 -3.07 6.70 -10.15
N GLY A 304 -2.12 7.62 -10.02
CA GLY A 304 -2.14 8.64 -8.97
C GLY A 304 -3.41 9.49 -9.01
N TYR A 305 -3.82 9.92 -10.20
CA TYR A 305 -5.05 10.70 -10.40
C TYR A 305 -6.31 9.85 -10.16
N LEU A 306 -6.34 8.59 -10.61
CA LEU A 306 -7.45 7.67 -10.38
C LEU A 306 -7.64 7.40 -8.87
N ARG A 307 -6.54 7.17 -8.16
CA ARG A 307 -6.56 7.01 -6.69
C ARG A 307 -7.01 8.30 -5.98
N ALA A 308 -6.67 9.46 -6.50
CA ALA A 308 -7.15 10.73 -5.95
C ALA A 308 -8.66 10.91 -6.17
N ASP A 309 -9.17 10.56 -7.35
CA ASP A 309 -10.61 10.58 -7.64
C ASP A 309 -11.39 9.62 -6.73
N GLN A 310 -10.90 8.39 -6.56
CA GLN A 310 -11.47 7.41 -5.62
C GLN A 310 -11.50 7.94 -4.19
N ARG A 311 -10.41 8.56 -3.71
CA ARG A 311 -10.39 9.19 -2.37
C ARG A 311 -11.39 10.32 -2.25
N SER A 312 -11.55 11.12 -3.30
CA SER A 312 -12.53 12.21 -3.33
C SER A 312 -13.97 11.67 -3.26
N CYS A 313 -14.24 10.57 -3.98
CA CYS A 313 -15.51 9.84 -3.88
C CYS A 313 -15.75 9.33 -2.46
N THR A 314 -14.78 8.67 -1.85
CA THR A 314 -14.86 8.17 -0.47
C THR A 314 -15.15 9.31 0.50
N ALA A 315 -14.40 10.40 0.43
CA ALA A 315 -14.60 11.55 1.31
C ALA A 315 -15.97 12.19 1.15
N ALA A 316 -16.50 12.26 -0.07
CA ALA A 316 -17.85 12.79 -0.33
C ALA A 316 -18.94 11.90 0.27
N LEU A 317 -18.79 10.58 0.15
CA LEU A 317 -19.71 9.61 0.76
C LEU A 317 -19.61 9.62 2.30
N GLU A 318 -18.41 9.71 2.85
CA GLU A 318 -18.17 9.83 4.31
C GLU A 318 -18.81 11.11 4.87
N ASN A 319 -18.76 12.22 4.13
CA ASN A 319 -19.41 13.46 4.53
C ASN A 319 -20.93 13.30 4.57
N LEU A 320 -21.54 12.62 3.59
CA LEU A 320 -22.97 12.30 3.63
C LEU A 320 -23.30 11.37 4.80
N HIS A 321 -22.48 10.36 5.05
CA HIS A 321 -22.67 9.47 6.20
C HIS A 321 -22.59 10.24 7.52
N ALA A 322 -21.58 11.08 7.71
CA ALA A 322 -21.45 11.91 8.90
C ALA A 322 -22.65 12.83 9.12
N LYS A 323 -23.26 13.32 8.02
CA LYS A 323 -24.39 14.23 8.06
C LYS A 323 -25.71 13.52 8.39
N TYR A 324 -25.93 12.29 7.95
CA TYR A 324 -27.24 11.65 7.97
C TYR A 324 -27.34 10.31 8.71
N ALA A 325 -26.23 9.66 9.07
CA ALA A 325 -26.25 8.36 9.74
C ALA A 325 -26.81 8.41 11.16
N VAL A 326 -26.63 9.56 11.85
CA VAL A 326 -27.12 9.75 13.21
C VAL A 326 -28.31 10.70 13.20
N THR A 327 -29.48 10.20 13.58
CA THR A 327 -30.72 10.99 13.67
C THR A 327 -30.96 11.49 15.07
N ALA A 328 -31.77 12.56 15.19
CA ALA A 328 -32.21 13.08 16.48
C ALA A 328 -32.91 11.99 17.33
N LYS A 329 -33.72 11.14 16.71
CA LYS A 329 -34.36 9.98 17.40
C LYS A 329 -33.36 8.99 17.99
N VAL A 330 -32.27 8.70 17.28
CA VAL A 330 -31.21 7.80 17.80
C VAL A 330 -30.50 8.45 18.99
N ILE A 331 -30.26 9.76 18.93
CA ILE A 331 -29.63 10.49 20.02
C ILE A 331 -30.58 10.51 21.25
N GLU A 332 -31.88 10.77 21.05
CA GLU A 332 -32.88 10.74 22.12
C GLU A 332 -33.00 9.37 22.76
N ALA A 333 -33.11 8.31 21.95
CA ALA A 333 -33.17 6.95 22.46
C ALA A 333 -31.92 6.53 23.26
N LYS A 334 -30.72 6.93 22.81
CA LYS A 334 -29.49 6.72 23.56
C LYS A 334 -29.46 7.49 24.86
N ARG A 335 -29.85 8.78 24.84
CA ARG A 335 -29.98 9.62 26.05
C ARG A 335 -30.90 8.94 27.08
N ASP A 336 -32.08 8.50 26.64
CA ASP A 336 -33.05 7.87 27.52
C ASP A 336 -32.56 6.56 28.10
N SER A 337 -31.89 5.76 27.29
CA SER A 337 -31.23 4.54 27.76
C SER A 337 -30.13 4.80 28.80
N GLU A 338 -29.26 5.79 28.55
CA GLU A 338 -28.20 6.15 29.50
C GLU A 338 -28.79 6.80 30.78
N ALA A 339 -29.87 7.57 30.68
CA ALA A 339 -30.56 8.09 31.85
C ALA A 339 -31.12 6.98 32.74
N VAL A 340 -31.70 5.93 32.14
CA VAL A 340 -32.16 4.75 32.89
C VAL A 340 -31.00 4.05 33.59
N LYS A 341 -29.86 3.81 32.89
CA LYS A 341 -28.70 3.22 33.49
C LYS A 341 -28.15 4.04 34.65
N LEU A 342 -28.03 5.36 34.46
CA LEU A 342 -27.61 6.27 35.53
C LEU A 342 -28.53 6.19 36.74
N LYS A 343 -29.87 6.18 36.52
CA LYS A 343 -30.84 6.03 37.62
C LYS A 343 -30.66 4.71 38.37
N THR A 344 -30.49 3.60 37.64
CA THR A 344 -30.22 2.29 38.25
C THR A 344 -28.96 2.34 39.09
N PHE A 345 -27.89 2.92 38.56
CA PHE A 345 -26.62 3.04 39.26
C PHE A 345 -26.70 3.91 40.51
N LEU A 346 -27.46 5.03 40.44
CA LEU A 346 -27.71 5.88 41.61
C LEU A 346 -28.48 5.15 42.71
N VAL A 347 -29.48 4.34 42.34
CA VAL A 347 -30.23 3.49 43.29
C VAL A 347 -29.34 2.48 43.96
N GLU A 348 -28.46 1.81 43.17
CA GLU A 348 -27.46 0.84 43.70
C GLU A 348 -26.46 1.50 44.68
N LEU A 349 -26.14 2.77 44.48
CA LEU A 349 -25.30 3.58 45.37
C LEU A 349 -26.07 4.17 46.60
N GLY A 350 -27.36 3.92 46.69
CA GLY A 350 -28.18 4.42 47.80
C GLY A 350 -28.64 5.88 47.67
N TYR A 351 -28.65 6.43 46.46
CA TYR A 351 -29.28 7.73 46.14
C TYR A 351 -30.67 7.43 45.57
N GLU A 352 -31.71 8.13 46.12
CA GLU A 352 -33.07 8.02 45.62
C GLU A 352 -33.30 8.68 44.24
#